data_4e45606de15034db57d8cff2cc47638d
#
_entry.id   4e45606de15034db57d8cff2cc47638d
#
_cell.length_a   1.000
_cell.length_b   1.000
_cell.length_c   1.000
_cell.angle_alpha   90.00
_cell.angle_beta   90.00
_cell.angle_gamma   90.00
#
_symmetry.space_group_name_H-M   'P 1'
#
loop_
_entity.id
_entity.type
_entity.pdbx_description
1 polymer ?
#
loop_
_entity_poly.entity_id
_entity_poly.type
_entity_poly.pdbx_seq_one_letter_code
_entity_poly.pdbx_strand_id
1 'polypeptide(L)'
;AYRRQRQMCIRDRPSMATIKAVSVFQSIKEAFKPDHQIRMPRLSHPAFPITLRPLTLDDEEEWNEVRWRNNDWLAPWESGDPMHGGFITFNQWIQRQRRNEQHGVGALFAIEYQMRIVGQISLGAISYGSMRTGVVGYWVDQCYAGHGFAPMAVALLADWALTDPFGPVLHRLEIAILPDNARSLAVVRKVGAHHEGLRERYMYVNGQWRDHVTFALLAEDAGQGFANRLASQNLQ
;
A
#
# COMPACT_ATOMS: atom_id res chain seq x y z
N ALA A 1 63.91 29.77 -7.98
CA ALA A 1 63.64 28.32 -8.05
C ALA A 1 62.24 27.93 -7.48
N TYR A 2 61.18 28.72 -7.74
CA TYR A 2 59.85 28.40 -7.18
C TYR A 2 58.68 28.67 -8.18
N ARG A 3 58.95 28.59 -9.49
CA ARG A 3 57.93 28.91 -10.51
C ARG A 3 57.80 27.88 -11.65
N ARG A 4 58.22 26.61 -11.45
CA ARG A 4 58.15 25.59 -12.52
C ARG A 4 57.43 24.29 -12.14
N GLN A 5 56.59 24.28 -11.12
CA GLN A 5 55.84 23.09 -10.72
C GLN A 5 54.30 23.21 -10.76
N ARG A 6 53.75 24.14 -11.53
CA ARG A 6 52.26 24.28 -11.66
C ARG A 6 51.75 24.10 -13.09
N GLN A 7 52.45 23.42 -13.95
CA GLN A 7 52.00 23.25 -15.34
C GLN A 7 51.96 21.80 -15.83
N MET A 8 51.85 20.82 -14.96
CA MET A 8 51.91 19.43 -15.38
C MET A 8 50.81 18.54 -14.76
N CYS A 9 49.58 19.05 -14.61
CA CYS A 9 48.42 18.23 -14.17
C CYS A 9 47.10 18.65 -14.84
N ILE A 10 47.12 19.17 -16.09
CA ILE A 10 45.90 19.49 -16.84
C ILE A 10 45.92 18.87 -18.24
N ARG A 11 46.33 17.61 -18.33
CA ARG A 11 46.22 16.89 -19.59
C ARG A 11 46.03 15.42 -19.31
N ASP A 12 44.87 15.02 -18.84
CA ASP A 12 44.25 13.72 -18.99
C ASP A 12 43.02 13.69 -18.08
N ARG A 13 42.04 14.59 -18.34
CA ARG A 13 40.68 14.33 -17.92
C ARG A 13 40.05 13.46 -19.01
N PRO A 14 39.63 12.22 -18.69
CA PRO A 14 38.76 11.50 -19.60
C PRO A 14 37.51 12.35 -19.83
N SER A 15 37.12 12.45 -21.09
CA SER A 15 35.88 13.06 -21.56
C SER A 15 34.77 12.77 -20.54
N MET A 16 34.25 13.80 -19.89
CA MET A 16 33.02 13.70 -19.14
C MET A 16 31.95 13.22 -20.13
N ALA A 17 31.67 11.92 -20.13
CA ALA A 17 30.40 11.42 -20.64
C ALA A 17 29.35 12.30 -20.00
N THR A 18 28.57 13.01 -20.79
CA THR A 18 27.50 13.90 -20.37
C THR A 18 26.56 13.06 -19.52
N ILE A 19 26.72 13.10 -18.20
CA ILE A 19 25.70 12.63 -17.28
C ILE A 19 24.55 13.57 -17.59
N LYS A 20 23.58 13.08 -18.38
CA LYS A 20 22.29 13.74 -18.52
C LYS A 20 21.75 13.87 -17.12
N ALA A 21 21.88 15.05 -16.54
CA ALA A 21 21.15 15.38 -15.32
C ALA A 21 19.67 15.23 -15.68
N VAL A 22 19.12 14.05 -15.40
CA VAL A 22 17.68 13.84 -15.43
C VAL A 22 17.18 14.78 -14.35
N SER A 23 16.60 15.89 -14.77
CA SER A 23 16.07 16.91 -13.87
C SER A 23 15.13 16.18 -12.90
N VAL A 24 15.26 16.45 -11.61
CA VAL A 24 14.31 15.97 -10.58
C VAL A 24 12.88 16.28 -11.00
N PHE A 25 12.65 17.40 -11.69
CA PHE A 25 11.38 17.77 -12.30
C PHE A 25 10.93 16.85 -13.44
N GLN A 26 11.85 16.24 -14.17
CA GLN A 26 11.52 15.29 -15.23
C GLN A 26 11.14 13.93 -14.63
N SER A 27 11.82 13.50 -13.59
CA SER A 27 11.44 12.30 -12.80
C SER A 27 10.09 12.49 -12.11
N ILE A 28 9.80 13.69 -11.59
CA ILE A 28 8.49 14.01 -11.02
C ILE A 28 7.40 13.99 -12.11
N LYS A 29 7.64 14.58 -13.29
CA LYS A 29 6.70 14.55 -14.42
C LYS A 29 6.47 13.14 -14.97
N GLU A 30 7.48 12.28 -14.98
CA GLU A 30 7.36 10.88 -15.39
C GLU A 30 6.63 10.04 -14.35
N ALA A 31 6.75 10.37 -13.05
CA ALA A 31 5.98 9.76 -11.98
C ALA A 31 4.46 10.03 -12.07
N PHE A 32 4.05 11.08 -12.78
CA PHE A 32 2.65 11.47 -13.00
C PHE A 32 2.12 11.16 -14.41
N LYS A 33 2.82 10.36 -15.21
CA LYS A 33 2.28 9.93 -16.51
C LYS A 33 1.12 8.95 -16.33
N PRO A 34 0.01 9.12 -17.09
CA PRO A 34 -1.18 8.26 -17.01
C PRO A 34 -0.98 6.83 -17.55
N ASP A 35 0.25 6.42 -17.86
CA ASP A 35 0.57 5.11 -18.44
C ASP A 35 0.54 3.93 -17.44
N HIS A 36 0.24 4.17 -16.17
CA HIS A 36 0.19 3.14 -15.14
C HIS A 36 -1.24 2.76 -14.72
N GLN A 37 -2.12 2.58 -15.70
CA GLN A 37 -3.47 2.11 -15.40
C GLN A 37 -3.41 0.76 -14.67
N ILE A 38 -4.00 0.71 -13.48
CA ILE A 38 -4.10 -0.51 -12.68
C ILE A 38 -5.30 -1.32 -13.18
N ARG A 39 -5.05 -2.55 -13.59
CA ARG A 39 -6.11 -3.54 -13.83
C ARG A 39 -6.42 -4.24 -12.51
N MET A 40 -7.67 -4.18 -12.11
CA MET A 40 -8.13 -4.76 -10.84
C MET A 40 -8.44 -6.25 -11.02
N PRO A 41 -7.61 -7.16 -10.51
CA PRO A 41 -7.85 -8.61 -10.59
C PRO A 41 -8.76 -9.10 -9.45
N ARG A 42 -9.12 -10.39 -9.52
CA ARG A 42 -9.50 -11.16 -8.33
C ARG A 42 -8.26 -11.89 -7.83
N LEU A 43 -7.93 -11.74 -6.54
CA LEU A 43 -6.76 -12.36 -5.92
C LEU A 43 -7.23 -13.37 -4.88
N SER A 44 -6.72 -14.58 -4.94
CA SER A 44 -7.06 -15.66 -4.00
C SER A 44 -5.90 -16.61 -3.84
N HIS A 45 -5.91 -17.41 -2.78
CA HIS A 45 -4.95 -18.49 -2.56
C HIS A 45 -5.69 -19.81 -2.31
N PRO A 46 -5.29 -20.94 -2.96
CA PRO A 46 -6.04 -22.19 -2.87
C PRO A 46 -6.23 -22.74 -1.44
N ALA A 47 -5.25 -22.49 -0.56
CA ALA A 47 -5.29 -22.93 0.84
C ALA A 47 -5.99 -21.96 1.78
N PHE A 48 -6.66 -20.90 1.26
CA PHE A 48 -7.29 -19.88 2.11
C PHE A 48 -8.64 -19.43 1.53
N PRO A 49 -9.68 -19.30 2.36
CA PRO A 49 -11.06 -19.18 1.88
C PRO A 49 -11.48 -17.75 1.50
N ILE A 50 -10.55 -16.78 1.47
CA ILE A 50 -10.89 -15.41 1.08
C ILE A 50 -10.46 -15.09 -0.35
N THR A 51 -11.18 -14.14 -0.94
CA THR A 51 -10.82 -13.54 -2.23
C THR A 51 -10.78 -12.02 -2.07
N LEU A 52 -9.77 -11.39 -2.64
CA LEU A 52 -9.79 -9.94 -2.87
C LEU A 52 -10.40 -9.69 -4.24
N ARG A 53 -11.44 -8.88 -4.29
CA ARG A 53 -12.09 -8.48 -5.54
C ARG A 53 -12.32 -6.97 -5.60
N PRO A 54 -12.37 -6.38 -6.80
CA PRO A 54 -12.78 -4.99 -6.93
C PRO A 54 -14.12 -4.75 -6.23
N LEU A 55 -14.20 -3.67 -5.47
CA LEU A 55 -15.47 -3.19 -4.91
C LEU A 55 -16.26 -2.49 -6.02
N THR A 56 -17.56 -2.75 -6.15
CA THR A 56 -18.42 -2.23 -7.22
C THR A 56 -19.56 -1.38 -6.67
N LEU A 57 -20.34 -0.76 -7.54
CA LEU A 57 -21.54 -0.01 -7.12
C LEU A 57 -22.62 -0.92 -6.53
N ASP A 58 -22.68 -2.16 -6.98
CA ASP A 58 -23.67 -3.15 -6.49
C ASP A 58 -23.39 -3.58 -5.05
N ASP A 59 -22.21 -3.26 -4.52
CA ASP A 59 -21.82 -3.57 -3.15
C ASP A 59 -22.32 -2.56 -2.10
N GLU A 60 -23.01 -1.48 -2.52
CA GLU A 60 -23.35 -0.35 -1.66
C GLU A 60 -24.09 -0.76 -0.39
N GLU A 61 -25.15 -1.55 -0.54
CA GLU A 61 -25.99 -1.97 0.58
C GLU A 61 -25.21 -2.84 1.58
N GLU A 62 -24.54 -3.87 1.07
CA GLU A 62 -23.78 -4.79 1.91
C GLU A 62 -22.58 -4.11 2.58
N TRP A 63 -21.84 -3.27 1.81
CA TRP A 63 -20.69 -2.55 2.35
C TRP A 63 -21.09 -1.59 3.46
N ASN A 64 -22.20 -0.83 3.27
CA ASN A 64 -22.72 0.07 4.28
C ASN A 64 -23.16 -0.67 5.54
N GLU A 65 -23.86 -1.82 5.39
CA GLU A 65 -24.27 -2.66 6.52
C GLU A 65 -23.04 -3.12 7.32
N VAL A 66 -22.02 -3.67 6.64
CA VAL A 66 -20.79 -4.15 7.29
C VAL A 66 -20.04 -3.00 7.97
N ARG A 67 -19.94 -1.85 7.32
CA ARG A 67 -19.30 -0.65 7.91
C ARG A 67 -20.06 -0.16 9.13
N TRP A 68 -21.37 -0.08 9.05
CA TRP A 68 -22.19 0.43 10.13
C TRP A 68 -22.11 -0.46 11.38
N ARG A 69 -22.27 -1.78 11.24
CA ARG A 69 -22.16 -2.71 12.38
C ARG A 69 -20.77 -2.75 13.02
N ASN A 70 -19.76 -2.33 12.30
CA ASN A 70 -18.38 -2.26 12.78
C ASN A 70 -17.93 -0.84 13.17
N ASN A 71 -18.85 0.12 13.26
CA ASN A 71 -18.48 1.51 13.53
C ASN A 71 -17.62 1.65 14.79
N ASP A 72 -18.07 1.12 15.92
CA ASP A 72 -17.33 1.23 17.20
C ASP A 72 -16.00 0.47 17.21
N TRP A 73 -15.94 -0.62 16.40
CA TRP A 73 -14.74 -1.41 16.23
C TRP A 73 -13.66 -0.70 15.39
N LEU A 74 -14.06 0.09 14.41
CA LEU A 74 -13.18 0.73 13.45
C LEU A 74 -12.88 2.20 13.78
N ALA A 75 -13.83 2.91 14.37
CA ALA A 75 -13.71 4.34 14.68
C ALA A 75 -12.39 4.73 15.39
N PRO A 76 -11.85 3.96 16.36
CA PRO A 76 -10.58 4.32 17.00
C PRO A 76 -9.38 4.41 16.05
N TRP A 77 -9.49 3.77 14.87
CA TRP A 77 -8.38 3.57 13.92
C TRP A 77 -8.58 4.32 12.61
N GLU A 78 -9.69 5.04 12.47
CA GLU A 78 -10.05 5.70 11.22
C GLU A 78 -9.27 6.97 10.99
N SER A 79 -8.49 7.00 9.90
CA SER A 79 -7.85 8.21 9.42
C SER A 79 -8.84 9.08 8.65
N GLY A 80 -8.75 10.40 8.83
CA GLY A 80 -9.59 11.39 8.15
C GLY A 80 -8.76 12.48 7.49
N ASP A 81 -9.43 13.30 6.68
CA ASP A 81 -8.85 14.52 6.13
C ASP A 81 -9.34 15.72 6.95
N PRO A 82 -8.46 16.44 7.68
CA PRO A 82 -8.88 17.58 8.51
C PRO A 82 -9.42 18.76 7.70
N MET A 83 -9.12 18.82 6.40
CA MET A 83 -9.50 19.93 5.52
C MET A 83 -10.76 19.65 4.70
N HIS A 84 -11.11 18.37 4.46
CA HIS A 84 -12.17 17.96 3.56
C HIS A 84 -13.14 16.96 4.22
N GLY A 85 -13.63 17.30 5.41
CA GLY A 85 -14.59 16.49 6.18
C GLY A 85 -16.02 16.43 5.59
N GLY A 86 -16.21 16.71 4.29
CA GLY A 86 -17.51 16.64 3.64
C GLY A 86 -17.98 15.19 3.45
N PHE A 87 -19.28 14.96 3.70
CA PHE A 87 -19.91 13.69 3.39
C PHE A 87 -19.92 13.46 1.87
N ILE A 88 -19.41 12.30 1.44
CA ILE A 88 -19.52 11.83 0.06
C ILE A 88 -20.36 10.55 0.01
N THR A 89 -21.20 10.38 -1.03
CA THR A 89 -21.98 9.16 -1.20
C THR A 89 -21.08 7.99 -1.58
N PHE A 90 -21.54 6.76 -1.35
CA PHE A 90 -20.82 5.55 -1.76
C PHE A 90 -20.49 5.58 -3.26
N ASN A 91 -21.44 5.99 -4.10
CA ASN A 91 -21.24 6.12 -5.55
C ASN A 91 -20.09 7.11 -5.88
N GLN A 92 -20.09 8.31 -5.29
CA GLN A 92 -19.02 9.30 -5.49
C GLN A 92 -17.66 8.76 -5.03
N TRP A 93 -17.65 8.03 -3.91
CA TRP A 93 -16.45 7.40 -3.40
C TRP A 93 -15.92 6.32 -4.35
N ILE A 94 -16.77 5.38 -4.82
CA ILE A 94 -16.38 4.35 -5.78
C ILE A 94 -15.87 4.97 -7.09
N GLN A 95 -16.54 5.99 -7.62
CA GLN A 95 -16.07 6.68 -8.81
C GLN A 95 -14.70 7.33 -8.62
N ARG A 96 -14.43 7.87 -7.42
CA ARG A 96 -13.10 8.38 -7.07
C ARG A 96 -12.06 7.26 -7.07
N GLN A 97 -12.38 6.08 -6.51
CA GLN A 97 -11.49 4.93 -6.55
C GLN A 97 -11.19 4.46 -7.98
N ARG A 98 -12.22 4.39 -8.86
CA ARG A 98 -12.03 4.06 -10.28
C ARG A 98 -11.07 5.04 -10.99
N ARG A 99 -11.20 6.34 -10.70
CA ARG A 99 -10.25 7.34 -11.21
C ARG A 99 -8.82 7.10 -10.69
N ASN A 100 -8.67 6.78 -9.41
CA ASN A 100 -7.37 6.48 -8.84
C ASN A 100 -6.71 5.27 -9.51
N GLU A 101 -7.48 4.21 -9.78
CA GLU A 101 -7.02 3.01 -10.50
C GLU A 101 -6.62 3.35 -11.95
N GLN A 102 -7.42 4.14 -12.65
CA GLN A 102 -7.12 4.61 -14.00
C GLN A 102 -5.84 5.44 -14.07
N HIS A 103 -5.55 6.22 -13.04
CA HIS A 103 -4.33 7.02 -12.95
C HIS A 103 -3.16 6.28 -12.30
N GLY A 104 -3.35 5.03 -11.88
CA GLY A 104 -2.31 4.24 -11.24
C GLY A 104 -1.90 4.70 -9.84
N VAL A 105 -2.73 5.51 -9.17
CA VAL A 105 -2.38 6.11 -7.88
C VAL A 105 -3.02 5.39 -6.68
N GLY A 106 -3.85 4.37 -6.93
CA GLY A 106 -4.48 3.59 -5.88
C GLY A 106 -5.27 2.40 -6.42
N ALA A 107 -5.57 1.44 -5.55
CA ALA A 107 -6.40 0.27 -5.80
C ALA A 107 -7.24 -0.06 -4.57
N LEU A 108 -8.46 -0.53 -4.77
CA LEU A 108 -9.39 -0.83 -3.69
C LEU A 108 -10.05 -2.19 -3.90
N PHE A 109 -9.95 -3.07 -2.89
CA PHE A 109 -10.54 -4.40 -2.90
C PHE A 109 -11.48 -4.61 -1.72
N ALA A 110 -12.60 -5.26 -1.96
CA ALA A 110 -13.34 -5.97 -0.92
C ALA A 110 -12.58 -7.24 -0.53
N ILE A 111 -12.57 -7.56 0.76
CA ILE A 111 -12.21 -8.90 1.26
C ILE A 111 -13.51 -9.69 1.30
N GLU A 112 -13.62 -10.70 0.44
CA GLU A 112 -14.79 -11.55 0.29
C GLU A 112 -14.55 -12.92 0.92
N TYR A 113 -15.51 -13.41 1.72
CA TYR A 113 -15.55 -14.75 2.26
C TYR A 113 -16.96 -15.30 2.11
N GLN A 114 -17.12 -16.50 1.51
CA GLN A 114 -18.43 -17.13 1.24
C GLN A 114 -19.42 -16.17 0.55
N MET A 115 -18.95 -15.46 -0.48
CA MET A 115 -19.73 -14.47 -1.24
C MET A 115 -20.22 -13.26 -0.42
N ARG A 116 -19.66 -13.02 0.78
CA ARG A 116 -19.99 -11.88 1.63
C ARG A 116 -18.78 -10.98 1.83
N ILE A 117 -19.01 -9.68 1.90
CA ILE A 117 -17.98 -8.71 2.27
C ILE A 117 -17.69 -8.84 3.76
N VAL A 118 -16.44 -9.17 4.08
CA VAL A 118 -15.95 -9.30 5.46
C VAL A 118 -14.86 -8.27 5.79
N GLY A 119 -14.56 -7.37 4.89
CA GLY A 119 -13.57 -6.33 5.08
C GLY A 119 -13.17 -5.65 3.78
N GLN A 120 -12.15 -4.84 3.87
CA GLN A 120 -11.60 -4.07 2.77
C GLN A 120 -10.10 -3.95 2.90
N ILE A 121 -9.41 -3.91 1.77
CA ILE A 121 -7.99 -3.58 1.70
C ILE A 121 -7.74 -2.61 0.55
N SER A 122 -6.90 -1.63 0.77
CA SER A 122 -6.55 -0.62 -0.22
C SER A 122 -5.05 -0.47 -0.36
N LEU A 123 -4.62 -0.10 -1.54
CA LEU A 123 -3.31 0.40 -1.86
C LEU A 123 -3.48 1.85 -2.32
N GLY A 124 -2.87 2.79 -1.63
CA GLY A 124 -2.98 4.21 -1.93
C GLY A 124 -1.64 4.91 -1.96
N ALA A 125 -1.64 6.21 -2.23
CA ALA A 125 -0.44 7.04 -2.29
C ALA A 125 0.70 6.41 -3.12
N ILE A 126 0.32 5.76 -4.25
CA ILE A 126 1.30 5.12 -5.12
C ILE A 126 2.20 6.18 -5.74
N SER A 127 3.50 6.01 -5.54
CA SER A 127 4.55 6.84 -6.13
C SER A 127 5.48 5.94 -6.95
N TYR A 128 5.64 6.27 -8.21
CA TYR A 128 6.57 5.59 -9.14
C TYR A 128 7.95 6.25 -9.15
N GLY A 129 8.71 6.05 -10.19
CA GLY A 129 10.07 6.57 -10.32
C GLY A 129 11.03 5.85 -9.38
N SER A 130 11.86 6.59 -8.66
CA SER A 130 12.89 6.04 -7.78
C SER A 130 12.33 5.43 -6.47
N MET A 131 11.10 5.74 -6.09
CA MET A 131 10.48 5.22 -4.87
C MET A 131 9.73 3.91 -5.09
N ARG A 132 8.93 3.81 -6.14
CA ARG A 132 8.05 2.67 -6.45
C ARG A 132 7.37 2.10 -5.19
N THR A 133 6.69 2.97 -4.46
CA THR A 133 6.07 2.66 -3.16
C THR A 133 4.57 2.90 -3.17
N GLY A 134 3.86 2.25 -2.24
CA GLY A 134 2.45 2.50 -1.96
C GLY A 134 2.14 2.25 -0.49
N VAL A 135 1.07 2.83 0.00
CA VAL A 135 0.61 2.70 1.39
C VAL A 135 -0.59 1.77 1.44
N VAL A 136 -0.52 0.77 2.32
CA VAL A 136 -1.58 -0.24 2.51
C VAL A 136 -2.44 0.14 3.70
N GLY A 137 -3.76 0.18 3.49
CA GLY A 137 -4.77 0.30 4.54
C GLY A 137 -5.76 -0.86 4.48
N TYR A 138 -6.19 -1.39 5.63
CA TYR A 138 -7.14 -2.50 5.68
C TYR A 138 -7.98 -2.49 6.95
N TRP A 139 -9.13 -3.15 6.86
CA TRP A 139 -9.95 -3.50 8.01
C TRP A 139 -10.70 -4.82 7.74
N VAL A 140 -11.05 -5.51 8.81
CA VAL A 140 -11.85 -6.75 8.78
C VAL A 140 -12.97 -6.61 9.80
N ASP A 141 -14.15 -7.10 9.45
CA ASP A 141 -15.30 -7.18 10.31
C ASP A 141 -14.96 -7.93 11.62
N GLN A 142 -15.38 -7.38 12.74
CA GLN A 142 -15.12 -7.91 14.08
C GLN A 142 -15.50 -9.39 14.21
N CYS A 143 -16.60 -9.82 13.56
CA CYS A 143 -17.06 -11.21 13.57
C CYS A 143 -16.05 -12.18 12.94
N TYR A 144 -15.17 -11.69 12.08
CA TYR A 144 -14.14 -12.49 11.40
C TYR A 144 -12.71 -12.15 11.87
N ALA A 145 -12.59 -11.37 12.96
CA ALA A 145 -11.29 -11.11 13.57
C ALA A 145 -10.66 -12.41 14.12
N GLY A 146 -9.35 -12.56 14.01
CA GLY A 146 -8.65 -13.77 14.47
C GLY A 146 -8.63 -14.94 13.48
N HIS A 147 -9.39 -14.93 12.39
CA HIS A 147 -9.43 -15.99 11.38
C HIS A 147 -8.26 -15.95 10.36
N GLY A 148 -7.32 -15.05 10.52
CA GLY A 148 -6.19 -14.90 9.60
C GLY A 148 -6.52 -14.16 8.30
N PHE A 149 -7.72 -13.59 8.16
CA PHE A 149 -8.15 -12.94 6.92
C PHE A 149 -7.34 -11.67 6.62
N ALA A 150 -7.09 -10.81 7.61
CA ALA A 150 -6.29 -9.61 7.40
C ALA A 150 -4.83 -9.90 6.98
N PRO A 151 -4.08 -10.79 7.65
CA PRO A 151 -2.74 -11.16 7.17
C PRO A 151 -2.74 -11.74 5.75
N MET A 152 -3.71 -12.62 5.41
CA MET A 152 -3.79 -13.18 4.06
C MET A 152 -4.14 -12.12 3.03
N ALA A 153 -5.06 -11.19 3.35
CA ALA A 153 -5.39 -10.07 2.46
C ALA A 153 -4.16 -9.19 2.16
N VAL A 154 -3.37 -8.88 3.20
CA VAL A 154 -2.11 -8.12 3.03
C VAL A 154 -1.12 -8.90 2.19
N ALA A 155 -0.97 -10.21 2.40
CA ALA A 155 -0.06 -11.07 1.64
C ALA A 155 -0.46 -11.16 0.16
N LEU A 156 -1.74 -11.36 -0.15
CA LEU A 156 -2.26 -11.39 -1.53
C LEU A 156 -2.06 -10.05 -2.25
N LEU A 157 -2.35 -8.94 -1.56
CA LEU A 157 -2.10 -7.61 -2.10
C LEU A 157 -0.61 -7.38 -2.36
N ALA A 158 0.26 -7.83 -1.44
CA ALA A 158 1.71 -7.68 -1.57
C ALA A 158 2.25 -8.48 -2.77
N ASP A 159 1.85 -9.73 -2.94
CA ASP A 159 2.25 -10.54 -4.10
C ASP A 159 1.85 -9.86 -5.42
N TRP A 160 0.60 -9.39 -5.51
CA TRP A 160 0.14 -8.68 -6.69
C TRP A 160 0.86 -7.34 -6.91
N ALA A 161 1.02 -6.55 -5.86
CA ALA A 161 1.56 -5.20 -6.02
C ALA A 161 3.08 -5.15 -6.24
N LEU A 162 3.81 -6.15 -5.72
CA LEU A 162 5.27 -6.17 -5.76
C LEU A 162 5.82 -7.06 -6.88
N THR A 163 5.17 -8.19 -7.18
CA THR A 163 5.77 -9.23 -8.03
C THR A 163 4.95 -9.59 -9.28
N ASP A 164 3.64 -9.33 -9.30
CA ASP A 164 2.81 -9.62 -10.46
C ASP A 164 3.11 -8.62 -11.61
N PRO A 165 3.53 -9.09 -12.80
CA PRO A 165 3.82 -8.21 -13.94
C PRO A 165 2.59 -7.45 -14.46
N PHE A 166 1.38 -7.87 -14.11
CA PHE A 166 0.12 -7.18 -14.44
C PHE A 166 -0.34 -6.24 -13.32
N GLY A 167 0.35 -6.24 -12.19
CA GLY A 167 0.16 -5.31 -11.09
C GLY A 167 0.95 -4.01 -11.27
N PRO A 168 0.96 -3.14 -10.26
CA PRO A 168 1.71 -1.88 -10.32
C PRO A 168 3.23 -2.07 -10.27
N VAL A 169 3.72 -3.27 -9.99
CA VAL A 169 5.14 -3.65 -9.90
C VAL A 169 5.91 -2.64 -9.04
N LEU A 170 5.48 -2.49 -7.81
CA LEU A 170 6.15 -1.63 -6.83
C LEU A 170 7.37 -2.34 -6.23
N HIS A 171 8.26 -1.56 -5.64
CA HIS A 171 9.39 -2.09 -4.89
C HIS A 171 9.04 -2.29 -3.41
N ARG A 172 8.10 -1.47 -2.90
CA ARG A 172 7.86 -1.34 -1.48
C ARG A 172 6.39 -1.07 -1.15
N LEU A 173 5.86 -1.74 -0.13
CA LEU A 173 4.58 -1.42 0.50
C LEU A 173 4.80 -0.95 1.92
N GLU A 174 4.26 0.21 2.27
CA GLU A 174 4.29 0.76 3.61
C GLU A 174 2.98 0.47 4.34
N ILE A 175 3.09 0.12 5.62
CA ILE A 175 1.95 -0.08 6.51
C ILE A 175 2.21 0.77 7.76
N ALA A 176 1.38 1.79 7.98
CA ALA A 176 1.49 2.66 9.14
C ALA A 176 0.38 2.31 10.15
N ILE A 177 0.76 2.08 11.40
CA ILE A 177 -0.11 1.55 12.44
C ILE A 177 0.00 2.41 13.70
N LEU A 178 -1.14 2.78 14.29
CA LEU A 178 -1.17 3.40 15.61
C LEU A 178 -0.49 2.47 16.64
N PRO A 179 0.39 2.98 17.54
CA PRO A 179 1.15 2.15 18.47
C PRO A 179 0.27 1.28 19.40
N ASP A 180 -0.94 1.74 19.68
CA ASP A 180 -1.94 1.06 20.51
C ASP A 180 -2.84 0.08 19.75
N ASN A 181 -2.73 -0.02 18.41
CA ASN A 181 -3.46 -1.00 17.60
C ASN A 181 -2.77 -2.37 17.61
N ALA A 182 -2.84 -3.09 18.73
CA ALA A 182 -2.20 -4.40 18.89
C ALA A 182 -2.60 -5.42 17.81
N ARG A 183 -3.83 -5.35 17.29
CA ARG A 183 -4.34 -6.25 16.25
C ARG A 183 -3.63 -6.04 14.93
N SER A 184 -3.53 -4.81 14.46
CA SER A 184 -2.79 -4.50 13.22
C SER A 184 -1.29 -4.77 13.37
N LEU A 185 -0.71 -4.53 14.55
CA LEU A 185 0.68 -4.92 14.85
C LEU A 185 0.90 -6.44 14.76
N ALA A 186 -0.08 -7.27 15.17
CA ALA A 186 -0.02 -8.72 15.00
C ALA A 186 -0.10 -9.14 13.52
N VAL A 187 -0.88 -8.44 12.69
CA VAL A 187 -0.98 -8.70 11.25
C VAL A 187 0.38 -8.50 10.57
N VAL A 188 1.02 -7.36 10.77
CA VAL A 188 2.31 -7.05 10.11
C VAL A 188 3.43 -7.97 10.54
N ARG A 189 3.46 -8.39 11.82
CA ARG A 189 4.40 -9.41 12.30
C ARG A 189 4.16 -10.76 11.61
N LYS A 190 2.89 -11.16 11.44
CA LYS A 190 2.53 -12.44 10.83
C LYS A 190 2.89 -12.50 9.35
N VAL A 191 2.77 -11.40 8.61
CA VAL A 191 3.19 -11.34 7.20
C VAL A 191 4.70 -11.13 7.04
N GLY A 192 5.44 -10.88 8.12
CA GLY A 192 6.88 -10.69 8.12
C GLY A 192 7.32 -9.32 7.61
N ALA A 193 6.56 -8.27 7.89
CA ALA A 193 6.94 -6.91 7.53
C ALA A 193 8.08 -6.38 8.41
N HIS A 194 9.03 -5.66 7.80
CA HIS A 194 10.14 -5.01 8.49
C HIS A 194 9.66 -3.81 9.28
N HIS A 195 10.03 -3.76 10.56
CA HIS A 195 9.79 -2.59 11.40
C HIS A 195 10.80 -1.48 11.07
N GLU A 196 10.32 -0.26 10.79
CA GLU A 196 11.18 0.86 10.36
C GLU A 196 11.25 2.01 11.37
N GLY A 197 10.35 2.05 12.33
CA GLY A 197 10.39 3.04 13.39
C GLY A 197 9.08 3.80 13.56
N LEU A 198 9.13 4.84 14.40
CA LEU A 198 8.00 5.71 14.71
C LEU A 198 8.07 6.97 13.84
N ARG A 199 6.93 7.34 13.27
CA ARG A 199 6.70 8.66 12.64
C ARG A 199 5.78 9.48 13.53
N GLU A 200 6.32 10.54 14.07
CA GLU A 200 5.57 11.44 14.94
C GLU A 200 4.53 12.22 14.15
N ARG A 201 3.30 12.31 14.69
CA ARG A 201 2.18 13.09 14.13
C ARG A 201 1.95 12.83 12.63
N TYR A 202 2.02 11.58 12.24
CA TYR A 202 2.08 11.17 10.84
C TYR A 202 0.73 11.24 10.12
N MET A 203 -0.35 10.77 10.75
CA MET A 203 -1.68 10.79 10.16
C MET A 203 -2.71 11.38 11.12
N TYR A 204 -3.74 12.00 10.53
CA TYR A 204 -4.86 12.56 11.27
C TYR A 204 -5.87 11.45 11.57
N VAL A 205 -6.08 11.15 12.85
CA VAL A 205 -6.98 10.11 13.35
C VAL A 205 -7.80 10.68 14.49
N ASN A 206 -9.13 10.57 14.41
CA ASN A 206 -10.05 11.03 15.46
C ASN A 206 -9.77 12.45 15.95
N GLY A 207 -9.64 13.39 15.03
CA GLY A 207 -9.49 14.80 15.39
C GLY A 207 -8.07 15.22 15.81
N GLN A 208 -7.08 14.35 15.69
CA GLN A 208 -5.71 14.60 16.12
C GLN A 208 -4.67 14.03 15.16
N TRP A 209 -3.54 14.71 15.03
CA TRP A 209 -2.34 14.14 14.41
C TRP A 209 -1.72 13.12 15.35
N ARG A 210 -1.68 11.86 14.95
CA ARG A 210 -1.23 10.73 15.77
C ARG A 210 0.08 10.13 15.24
N ASP A 211 0.89 9.64 16.15
CA ASP A 211 2.10 8.90 15.85
C ASP A 211 1.74 7.53 15.26
N HIS A 212 2.55 7.06 14.32
CA HIS A 212 2.40 5.74 13.73
C HIS A 212 3.73 4.99 13.70
N VAL A 213 3.68 3.73 14.08
CA VAL A 213 4.79 2.79 13.83
C VAL A 213 4.68 2.33 12.38
N THR A 214 5.76 2.44 11.62
CA THR A 214 5.81 2.08 10.20
C THR A 214 6.50 0.75 9.97
N PHE A 215 5.95 0.01 9.03
CA PHE A 215 6.44 -1.28 8.57
C PHE A 215 6.51 -1.30 7.05
N ALA A 216 7.41 -2.13 6.50
CA ALA A 216 7.54 -2.32 5.07
C ALA A 216 7.52 -3.80 4.66
N LEU A 217 6.93 -4.07 3.49
CA LEU A 217 7.13 -5.28 2.71
C LEU A 217 7.91 -4.90 1.45
N LEU A 218 8.98 -5.62 1.15
CA LEU A 218 9.87 -5.34 0.01
C LEU A 218 9.73 -6.43 -1.05
N ALA A 219 9.91 -6.07 -2.32
CA ALA A 219 9.84 -7.01 -3.43
C ALA A 219 10.86 -8.14 -3.29
N GLU A 220 12.04 -7.85 -2.76
CA GLU A 220 13.14 -8.80 -2.53
C GLU A 220 12.78 -9.89 -1.50
N ASP A 221 11.84 -9.61 -0.59
CA ASP A 221 11.42 -10.54 0.46
C ASP A 221 10.32 -11.49 0.01
N ALA A 222 9.77 -11.29 -1.18
CA ALA A 222 8.63 -12.07 -1.67
C ALA A 222 8.97 -13.57 -1.81
N GLY A 223 10.18 -13.89 -2.29
CA GLY A 223 10.59 -15.28 -2.49
C GLY A 223 9.58 -16.04 -3.38
N GLN A 224 8.92 -17.07 -2.83
CA GLN A 224 7.84 -17.81 -3.51
C GLN A 224 6.45 -17.18 -3.32
N GLY A 225 6.37 -15.99 -2.76
CA GLY A 225 5.15 -15.24 -2.44
C GLY A 225 4.85 -15.17 -0.96
N PHE A 226 4.36 -14.00 -0.54
CA PHE A 226 3.95 -13.76 0.84
C PHE A 226 2.75 -14.65 1.24
N ALA A 227 1.79 -14.83 0.32
CA ALA A 227 0.62 -15.67 0.55
C ALA A 227 0.99 -17.16 0.72
N ASN A 228 1.90 -17.68 -0.10
CA ASN A 228 2.41 -19.04 0.02
C ASN A 228 3.13 -19.26 1.37
N ARG A 229 3.99 -18.30 1.75
CA ARG A 229 4.70 -18.36 3.04
C ARG A 229 3.72 -18.38 4.21
N LEU A 230 2.71 -17.53 4.18
CA LEU A 230 1.70 -17.45 5.23
C LEU A 230 0.83 -18.72 5.29
N ALA A 231 0.43 -19.29 4.15
CA ALA A 231 -0.33 -20.53 4.09
C ALA A 231 0.46 -21.70 4.70
N SER A 232 1.75 -21.80 4.42
CA SER A 232 2.62 -22.86 4.96
C SER A 232 2.79 -22.78 6.49
N GLN A 233 2.75 -21.58 7.07
CA GLN A 233 2.82 -21.39 8.53
C GLN A 233 1.54 -21.83 9.26
N ASN A 234 0.37 -21.81 8.58
CA ASN A 234 -0.89 -22.23 9.19
C ASN A 234 -1.13 -23.75 9.11
N LEU A 235 -0.26 -24.51 8.43
CA LEU A 235 -0.34 -25.97 8.31
C LEU A 235 0.54 -26.68 9.35
N GLN A 236 1.33 -25.96 10.12
CA GLN A 236 2.14 -26.45 11.22
C GLN A 236 1.47 -26.20 12.56
#